data_aabd88e7c0f9bd56941c054ac449adaa
#
_entry.id   aabd88e7c0f9bd56941c054ac449adaa
#
_cell.length_a   1.000
_cell.length_b   1.000
_cell.length_c   1.000
_cell.angle_alpha   90.00
_cell.angle_beta   90.00
_cell.angle_gamma   90.00
#
_symmetry.space_group_name_H-M   'P 1'
#
loop_
_entity.id
_entity.type
_entity.pdbx_description
1 polymer ?
#
loop_
_entity_poly.entity_id
_entity_poly.type
_entity_poly.pdbx_seq_one_letter_code
_entity_poly.pdbx_strand_id
1 'polypeptide(L)'
;MRSLIVAATLVATTLASAIVATPARAQQNEDNSFKWSGDIQSGHRLYAHNLNGSIKVEAGTGSKLDVTARKHWRRGNPEDVKIVVTQVGTNKGDVVVCALWKGQNSCDEDGYHGRKDNDNGWWGDKNDVSIEITIKVPAGVNIEASSVNGSVDVDGATAEVIAKSVNG
;
A
#
# COMPACT_ATOMS: atom_id res chain seq x y z
N MET A 1 55.40 -42.05 -39.05
CA MET A 1 54.70 -40.76 -38.99
C MET A 1 53.42 -40.99 -38.22
N ARG A 2 53.39 -40.57 -36.95
CA ARG A 2 52.23 -40.75 -36.06
C ARG A 2 51.52 -39.38 -35.90
N SER A 3 50.32 -39.27 -36.45
CA SER A 3 49.45 -38.10 -36.27
C SER A 3 48.75 -38.16 -34.90
N LEU A 4 48.99 -37.14 -34.06
CA LEU A 4 48.30 -36.88 -32.83
C LEU A 4 47.07 -36.03 -33.13
N ILE A 5 45.88 -36.56 -32.85
CA ILE A 5 44.63 -35.83 -32.89
C ILE A 5 44.38 -35.27 -31.47
N VAL A 6 44.39 -33.93 -31.33
CA VAL A 6 44.04 -33.22 -30.11
C VAL A 6 42.54 -32.93 -30.16
N ALA A 7 41.77 -33.58 -29.28
CA ALA A 7 40.37 -33.28 -29.10
C ALA A 7 40.21 -32.12 -28.10
N ALA A 8 39.68 -30.99 -28.57
CA ALA A 8 39.32 -29.84 -27.74
C ALA A 8 37.93 -30.05 -27.20
N THR A 9 37.79 -30.28 -25.88
CA THR A 9 36.50 -30.28 -25.14
C THR A 9 36.10 -28.83 -24.81
N LEU A 10 34.99 -28.37 -25.42
CA LEU A 10 34.34 -27.09 -25.07
C LEU A 10 33.48 -27.39 -23.80
N VAL A 11 33.85 -26.77 -22.69
CA VAL A 11 33.01 -26.68 -21.48
C VAL A 11 32.07 -25.45 -21.60
N ALA A 12 30.79 -25.71 -21.82
CA ALA A 12 29.77 -24.66 -21.81
C ALA A 12 29.37 -24.38 -20.36
N THR A 13 29.81 -23.27 -19.79
CA THR A 13 29.35 -22.76 -18.49
C THR A 13 28.03 -22.01 -18.67
N THR A 14 26.93 -22.60 -18.24
CA THR A 14 25.63 -21.93 -18.15
C THR A 14 25.62 -21.04 -16.91
N LEU A 15 25.66 -19.70 -17.12
CA LEU A 15 25.41 -18.71 -16.08
C LEU A 15 23.91 -18.68 -15.78
N ALA A 16 23.51 -19.26 -14.66
CA ALA A 16 22.16 -19.09 -14.10
C ALA A 16 22.04 -17.68 -13.52
N SER A 17 21.33 -16.78 -14.21
CA SER A 17 21.01 -15.46 -13.68
C SER A 17 19.91 -15.59 -12.62
N ALA A 18 20.28 -15.45 -11.36
CA ALA A 18 19.34 -15.32 -10.27
C ALA A 18 18.62 -13.98 -10.37
N ILE A 19 17.32 -14.01 -10.68
CA ILE A 19 16.46 -12.83 -10.63
C ILE A 19 16.20 -12.53 -9.13
N VAL A 20 16.93 -11.55 -8.60
CA VAL A 20 16.67 -11.01 -7.27
C VAL A 20 15.44 -10.11 -7.38
N ALA A 21 14.30 -10.57 -6.87
CA ALA A 21 13.12 -9.73 -6.71
C ALA A 21 13.42 -8.65 -5.67
N THR A 22 13.59 -7.41 -6.12
CA THR A 22 13.73 -6.26 -5.23
C THR A 22 12.38 -5.96 -4.59
N PRO A 23 12.28 -5.86 -3.25
CA PRO A 23 11.05 -5.45 -2.60
C PRO A 23 10.67 -4.04 -3.07
N ALA A 24 9.40 -3.84 -3.40
CA ALA A 24 8.86 -2.53 -3.75
C ALA A 24 9.07 -1.57 -2.57
N ARG A 25 9.83 -0.50 -2.79
CA ARG A 25 10.05 0.55 -1.79
C ARG A 25 9.00 1.63 -1.96
N ALA A 26 8.33 1.95 -0.86
CA ALA A 26 7.51 3.14 -0.76
C ALA A 26 8.40 4.40 -0.85
N GLN A 27 8.09 5.31 -1.76
CA GLN A 27 8.77 6.60 -1.88
C GLN A 27 7.88 7.71 -1.31
N GLN A 28 8.31 8.32 -0.23
CA GLN A 28 7.77 9.62 0.22
C GLN A 28 8.62 10.71 -0.45
N ASN A 29 8.01 11.46 -1.33
CA ASN A 29 8.63 12.65 -1.90
C ASN A 29 8.38 13.84 -0.96
N GLU A 30 9.32 14.81 -0.92
CA GLU A 30 9.22 16.05 -0.12
C GLU A 30 7.98 16.90 -0.47
N ASP A 31 7.28 16.60 -1.55
CA ASP A 31 6.05 17.27 -2.03
C ASP A 31 4.75 16.68 -1.46
N ASN A 32 4.72 16.24 -0.19
CA ASN A 32 3.47 15.80 0.47
C ASN A 32 2.72 14.67 -0.25
N SER A 33 3.37 14.00 -1.17
CA SER A 33 2.84 12.88 -1.93
C SER A 33 3.54 11.57 -1.56
N PHE A 34 2.75 10.51 -1.50
CA PHE A 34 3.20 9.14 -1.31
C PHE A 34 2.88 8.34 -2.55
N LYS A 35 3.78 7.47 -2.97
CA LYS A 35 3.56 6.51 -4.05
C LYS A 35 4.12 5.16 -3.66
N TRP A 36 3.35 4.12 -3.94
CA TRP A 36 3.77 2.74 -3.76
C TRP A 36 3.12 1.87 -4.84
N SER A 37 3.84 0.84 -5.27
CA SER A 37 3.34 -0.17 -6.19
C SER A 37 3.83 -1.55 -5.76
N GLY A 38 2.95 -2.53 -5.76
CA GLY A 38 3.26 -3.88 -5.36
C GLY A 38 2.29 -4.91 -5.94
N ASP A 39 2.66 -6.18 -5.79
CA ASP A 39 1.86 -7.27 -6.33
C ASP A 39 0.72 -7.62 -5.37
N ILE A 40 -0.45 -7.87 -5.93
CA ILE A 40 -1.62 -8.47 -5.30
C ILE A 40 -2.30 -9.39 -6.30
N GLN A 41 -2.63 -10.60 -5.92
CA GLN A 41 -3.25 -11.56 -6.80
C GLN A 41 -4.78 -11.54 -6.69
N SER A 42 -5.45 -11.98 -7.76
CA SER A 42 -6.89 -12.22 -7.74
C SER A 42 -7.28 -13.15 -6.59
N GLY A 43 -8.40 -12.87 -5.93
CA GLY A 43 -8.90 -13.58 -4.75
C GLY A 43 -8.36 -13.05 -3.42
N HIS A 44 -7.26 -12.29 -3.42
CA HIS A 44 -6.77 -11.60 -2.24
C HIS A 44 -7.57 -10.32 -1.96
N ARG A 45 -7.30 -9.70 -0.81
CA ARG A 45 -8.04 -8.52 -0.36
C ARG A 45 -7.12 -7.30 -0.16
N LEU A 46 -7.61 -6.16 -0.62
CA LEU A 46 -7.10 -4.84 -0.27
C LEU A 46 -7.94 -4.31 0.90
N TYR A 47 -7.27 -3.91 1.98
CA TYR A 47 -7.84 -3.13 3.08
C TYR A 47 -7.29 -1.71 3.01
N ALA A 48 -8.16 -0.71 3.00
CA ALA A 48 -7.77 0.70 2.97
C ALA A 48 -8.45 1.46 4.10
N HIS A 49 -7.67 2.03 5.01
CA HIS A 49 -8.19 2.73 6.20
C HIS A 49 -7.68 4.17 6.26
N ASN A 50 -8.63 5.11 6.45
CA ASN A 50 -8.33 6.53 6.62
C ASN A 50 -9.16 7.11 7.78
N LEU A 51 -8.58 8.02 8.57
CA LEU A 51 -9.32 8.73 9.61
C LEU A 51 -9.88 10.07 9.11
N ASN A 52 -9.13 10.76 8.26
CA ASN A 52 -9.53 12.08 7.77
C ASN A 52 -9.11 12.23 6.31
N GLY A 53 -10.09 12.41 5.42
CA GLY A 53 -9.93 12.53 3.98
C GLY A 53 -10.56 11.37 3.19
N SER A 54 -10.48 11.43 1.88
CA SER A 54 -11.13 10.50 0.97
C SER A 54 -10.28 9.28 0.61
N ILE A 55 -10.96 8.19 0.27
CA ILE A 55 -10.38 7.03 -0.39
C ILE A 55 -11.09 6.86 -1.73
N LYS A 56 -10.32 6.84 -2.81
CA LYS A 56 -10.80 6.51 -4.14
C LYS A 56 -10.14 5.23 -4.62
N VAL A 57 -10.93 4.24 -4.98
CA VAL A 57 -10.44 3.00 -5.58
C VAL A 57 -10.93 2.94 -7.03
N GLU A 58 -10.01 2.69 -7.94
CA GLU A 58 -10.25 2.62 -9.38
C GLU A 58 -9.75 1.30 -9.96
N ALA A 59 -10.35 0.83 -11.05
CA ALA A 59 -9.82 -0.30 -11.77
C ALA A 59 -8.42 0.00 -12.33
N GLY A 60 -7.47 -0.86 -12.04
CA GLY A 60 -6.13 -0.85 -12.62
C GLY A 60 -6.06 -1.66 -13.92
N THR A 61 -5.18 -1.27 -14.81
CA THR A 61 -4.99 -1.95 -16.11
C THR A 61 -3.92 -3.05 -16.08
N GLY A 62 -3.20 -3.18 -14.96
CA GLY A 62 -2.10 -4.14 -14.82
C GLY A 62 -2.36 -5.21 -13.76
N SER A 63 -1.31 -5.91 -13.36
CA SER A 63 -1.30 -6.91 -12.29
C SER A 63 -0.85 -6.35 -10.93
N LYS A 64 -0.52 -5.06 -10.87
CA LYS A 64 -0.03 -4.40 -9.66
C LYS A 64 -1.07 -3.51 -9.03
N LEU A 65 -1.04 -3.47 -7.72
CA LEU A 65 -1.72 -2.49 -6.92
C LEU A 65 -0.87 -1.21 -6.89
N ASP A 66 -1.43 -0.10 -7.37
CA ASP A 66 -0.77 1.20 -7.31
C ASP A 66 -1.47 2.09 -6.30
N VAL A 67 -0.73 2.60 -5.33
CA VAL A 67 -1.22 3.49 -4.28
C VAL A 67 -0.58 4.85 -4.42
N THR A 68 -1.40 5.88 -4.48
CA THR A 68 -0.96 7.28 -4.38
C THR A 68 -1.71 7.93 -3.23
N ALA A 69 -1.03 8.76 -2.45
CA ALA A 69 -1.70 9.57 -1.44
C ALA A 69 -1.14 10.97 -1.41
N ARG A 70 -2.01 11.94 -1.11
CA ARG A 70 -1.67 13.35 -0.94
C ARG A 70 -2.15 13.84 0.42
N LYS A 71 -1.31 14.63 1.08
CA LYS A 71 -1.63 15.30 2.34
C LYS A 71 -2.10 16.73 2.05
N HIS A 72 -3.20 17.13 2.68
CA HIS A 72 -3.73 18.50 2.65
C HIS A 72 -3.84 18.99 4.08
N TRP A 73 -3.40 20.24 4.36
CA TRP A 73 -3.49 20.83 5.69
C TRP A 73 -3.48 22.35 5.62
N ARG A 74 -4.02 22.98 6.62
CA ARG A 74 -3.92 24.42 6.85
C ARG A 74 -3.26 24.72 8.18
N ARG A 75 -3.42 23.81 9.15
CA ARG A 75 -2.88 23.89 10.50
C ARG A 75 -2.42 22.49 10.93
N GLY A 76 -1.42 22.45 11.80
CA GLY A 76 -0.84 21.19 12.23
C GLY A 76 0.40 20.80 11.42
N ASN A 77 0.91 19.64 11.69
CA ASN A 77 2.13 19.13 11.07
C ASN A 77 1.80 17.91 10.19
N PRO A 78 2.01 17.97 8.87
CA PRO A 78 1.77 16.83 7.97
C PRO A 78 2.67 15.61 8.29
N GLU A 79 3.80 15.82 8.97
CA GLU A 79 4.69 14.72 9.41
C GLU A 79 4.09 13.87 10.53
N ASP A 80 3.04 14.35 11.20
CA ASP A 80 2.29 13.58 12.19
C ASP A 80 1.43 12.47 11.56
N VAL A 81 1.33 12.44 10.22
CA VAL A 81 0.60 11.39 9.49
C VAL A 81 1.54 10.67 8.53
N LYS A 82 1.60 9.35 8.64
CA LYS A 82 2.39 8.49 7.77
C LYS A 82 1.50 7.55 6.98
N ILE A 83 1.76 7.42 5.69
CA ILE A 83 1.11 6.40 4.88
C ILE A 83 1.90 5.10 5.00
N VAL A 84 1.23 4.04 5.38
CA VAL A 84 1.84 2.72 5.57
C VAL A 84 1.15 1.73 4.64
N VAL A 85 1.95 0.92 3.96
CA VAL A 85 1.48 -0.22 3.17
C VAL A 85 2.13 -1.48 3.72
N THR A 86 1.32 -2.45 4.11
CA THR A 86 1.78 -3.70 4.73
C THR A 86 1.10 -4.89 4.05
N GLN A 87 1.85 -5.96 3.86
CA GLN A 87 1.30 -7.24 3.41
C GLN A 87 0.90 -8.08 4.62
N VAL A 88 -0.32 -8.59 4.61
CA VAL A 88 -0.95 -9.35 5.70
C VAL A 88 -1.59 -10.63 5.19
N GLY A 89 -2.24 -11.36 6.09
CA GLY A 89 -2.97 -12.59 5.76
C GLY A 89 -2.07 -13.79 5.48
N THR A 90 -2.69 -14.88 5.07
CA THR A 90 -2.00 -16.13 4.71
C THR A 90 -1.07 -15.89 3.53
N ASN A 91 0.19 -16.27 3.68
CA ASN A 91 1.25 -16.06 2.67
C ASN A 91 1.50 -14.59 2.30
N LYS A 92 1.06 -13.62 3.11
CA LYS A 92 1.19 -12.18 2.85
C LYS A 92 0.58 -11.75 1.51
N GLY A 93 -0.54 -12.38 1.14
CA GLY A 93 -1.21 -12.12 -0.13
C GLY A 93 -2.13 -10.91 -0.10
N ASP A 94 -2.63 -10.53 1.07
CA ASP A 94 -3.48 -9.38 1.28
C ASP A 94 -2.66 -8.11 1.54
N VAL A 95 -3.20 -6.96 1.22
CA VAL A 95 -2.52 -5.66 1.37
C VAL A 95 -3.36 -4.72 2.21
N VAL A 96 -2.74 -4.11 3.21
CA VAL A 96 -3.32 -3.04 4.04
C VAL A 96 -2.66 -1.72 3.70
N VAL A 97 -3.47 -0.70 3.44
CA VAL A 97 -3.07 0.70 3.20
C VAL A 97 -3.70 1.57 4.28
N CYS A 98 -2.88 2.25 5.08
CA CYS A 98 -3.38 3.09 6.17
C CYS A 98 -2.71 4.46 6.19
N ALA A 99 -3.49 5.48 6.56
CA ALA A 99 -2.94 6.75 7.03
C ALA A 99 -2.80 6.68 8.56
N LEU A 100 -1.59 6.40 9.09
CA LEU A 100 -1.29 6.32 10.52
C LEU A 100 -1.01 7.70 11.09
N TRP A 101 -1.79 8.08 12.09
CA TRP A 101 -1.65 9.33 12.82
C TRP A 101 -0.73 9.17 14.03
N LYS A 102 -0.07 10.25 14.42
CA LYS A 102 0.73 10.28 15.65
C LYS A 102 -0.07 9.74 16.85
N GLY A 103 0.54 8.82 17.60
CA GLY A 103 -0.12 8.13 18.71
C GLY A 103 -0.79 6.80 18.35
N GLN A 104 -0.90 6.45 17.07
CA GLN A 104 -1.30 5.11 16.64
C GLN A 104 -0.07 4.23 16.44
N ASN A 105 -0.14 2.98 16.90
CA ASN A 105 1.01 2.08 16.84
C ASN A 105 1.05 1.27 15.54
N SER A 106 -0.11 0.81 15.06
CA SER A 106 -0.22 -0.01 13.88
C SER A 106 -1.62 0.07 13.25
N CYS A 107 -1.73 -0.50 12.07
CA CYS A 107 -2.96 -0.72 11.37
C CYS A 107 -2.84 -2.05 10.61
N ASP A 108 -3.87 -2.84 10.64
CA ASP A 108 -4.00 -4.13 9.95
C ASP A 108 -5.38 -4.28 9.29
N GLU A 109 -5.79 -5.51 8.99
CA GLU A 109 -7.07 -5.83 8.38
C GLU A 109 -8.29 -5.38 9.20
N ASP A 110 -8.16 -5.35 10.52
CA ASP A 110 -9.21 -4.91 11.45
C ASP A 110 -9.25 -3.38 11.66
N GLY A 111 -8.26 -2.66 11.13
CA GLY A 111 -8.13 -1.21 11.21
C GLY A 111 -7.01 -0.74 12.14
N TYR A 112 -7.26 0.32 12.89
CA TYR A 112 -6.25 0.98 13.72
C TYR A 112 -6.11 0.37 15.09
N HIS A 113 -4.86 0.10 15.53
CA HIS A 113 -4.53 -0.44 16.83
C HIS A 113 -3.66 0.49 17.66
N GLY A 114 -3.85 0.43 18.99
CA GLY A 114 -2.97 0.99 19.99
C GLY A 114 -2.95 2.51 20.03
N ARG A 115 -3.77 3.04 20.90
CA ARG A 115 -3.57 4.36 21.47
C ARG A 115 -3.02 4.19 22.88
N LYS A 116 -1.85 4.73 23.20
CA LYS A 116 -1.43 4.86 24.59
C LYS A 116 -2.28 5.96 25.22
N ASP A 117 -3.07 5.59 26.24
CA ASP A 117 -4.04 6.45 26.94
C ASP A 117 -3.45 7.67 27.69
N ASN A 118 -2.14 7.94 27.54
CA ASN A 118 -1.45 9.00 28.26
C ASN A 118 -1.22 10.29 27.47
N ASP A 119 -1.63 10.35 26.20
CA ASP A 119 -1.56 11.59 25.45
C ASP A 119 -2.91 12.32 25.48
N ASN A 120 -3.07 13.22 26.46
CA ASN A 120 -4.16 14.21 26.53
C ASN A 120 -4.18 15.16 25.31
N GLY A 121 -3.40 14.88 24.28
CA GLY A 121 -3.08 15.78 23.18
C GLY A 121 -3.92 15.68 21.93
N TRP A 122 -4.75 14.64 21.73
CA TRP A 122 -5.44 14.59 20.44
C TRP A 122 -6.48 15.72 20.24
N TRP A 123 -7.20 16.10 21.28
CA TRP A 123 -8.20 17.17 21.17
C TRP A 123 -7.60 18.58 21.34
N GLY A 124 -6.33 18.68 21.75
CA GLY A 124 -5.62 19.96 21.96
C GLY A 124 -4.88 20.47 20.73
N ASP A 125 -4.32 19.60 19.91
CA ASP A 125 -3.63 19.99 18.69
C ASP A 125 -4.65 20.18 17.55
N LYS A 126 -4.77 21.42 17.09
CA LYS A 126 -5.59 21.79 15.91
C LYS A 126 -4.92 21.25 14.63
N ASN A 127 -4.77 19.94 14.54
CA ASN A 127 -4.24 19.26 13.37
C ASN A 127 -5.38 18.92 12.42
N ASP A 128 -5.46 19.67 11.31
CA ASP A 128 -6.47 19.49 10.27
C ASP A 128 -5.94 18.76 9.02
N VAL A 129 -4.85 18.01 9.18
CA VAL A 129 -4.30 17.21 8.08
C VAL A 129 -5.38 16.25 7.56
N SER A 130 -5.60 16.22 6.27
CA SER A 130 -6.44 15.25 5.59
C SER A 130 -5.64 14.53 4.50
N ILE A 131 -5.98 13.27 4.27
CA ILE A 131 -5.27 12.41 3.33
C ILE A 131 -6.23 12.00 2.22
N GLU A 132 -5.88 12.34 0.99
CA GLU A 132 -6.54 11.83 -0.19
C GLU A 132 -5.77 10.61 -0.70
N ILE A 133 -6.39 9.43 -0.65
CA ILE A 133 -5.79 8.15 -1.08
C ILE A 133 -6.47 7.73 -2.38
N THR A 134 -5.67 7.49 -3.42
CA THR A 134 -6.15 6.90 -4.68
C THR A 134 -5.44 5.57 -4.90
N ILE A 135 -6.21 4.53 -5.15
CA ILE A 135 -5.70 3.16 -5.31
C ILE A 135 -6.21 2.59 -6.64
N LYS A 136 -5.29 2.13 -7.49
CA LYS A 136 -5.64 1.37 -8.69
C LYS A 136 -5.47 -0.11 -8.41
N VAL A 137 -6.56 -0.86 -8.58
CA VAL A 137 -6.66 -2.26 -8.15
C VAL A 137 -6.76 -3.19 -9.36
N PRO A 138 -5.95 -4.26 -9.43
CA PRO A 138 -6.10 -5.30 -10.45
C PRO A 138 -7.47 -5.98 -10.41
N ALA A 139 -7.88 -6.56 -11.52
CA ALA A 139 -9.11 -7.34 -11.58
C ALA A 139 -9.10 -8.55 -10.62
N GLY A 140 -10.24 -8.84 -10.02
CA GLY A 140 -10.45 -9.99 -9.13
C GLY A 140 -9.94 -9.82 -7.70
N VAL A 141 -9.48 -8.64 -7.32
CA VAL A 141 -9.09 -8.31 -5.94
C VAL A 141 -10.32 -7.83 -5.17
N ASN A 142 -10.54 -8.40 -3.98
CA ASN A 142 -11.58 -7.97 -3.06
C ASN A 142 -11.17 -6.65 -2.39
N ILE A 143 -12.12 -5.76 -2.11
CA ILE A 143 -11.84 -4.43 -1.58
C ILE A 143 -12.61 -4.22 -0.28
N GLU A 144 -11.92 -3.81 0.76
CA GLU A 144 -12.52 -3.24 1.98
C GLU A 144 -11.90 -1.87 2.24
N ALA A 145 -12.70 -0.82 2.09
CA ALA A 145 -12.24 0.55 2.27
C ALA A 145 -13.09 1.28 3.31
N SER A 146 -12.43 1.96 4.25
CA SER A 146 -13.12 2.69 5.32
C SER A 146 -12.50 4.05 5.60
N SER A 147 -13.35 5.08 5.74
CA SER A 147 -12.95 6.41 6.19
C SER A 147 -13.83 6.86 7.37
N VAL A 148 -13.25 7.56 8.34
CA VAL A 148 -14.06 8.14 9.43
C VAL A 148 -14.62 9.49 9.02
N ASN A 149 -13.79 10.40 8.49
CA ASN A 149 -14.21 11.73 8.05
C ASN A 149 -13.82 11.93 6.61
N GLY A 150 -14.66 11.48 5.67
CA GLY A 150 -14.45 11.63 4.24
C GLY A 150 -15.13 10.53 3.43
N SER A 151 -15.20 10.73 2.13
CA SER A 151 -15.86 9.80 1.21
C SER A 151 -15.03 8.55 0.93
N VAL A 152 -15.72 7.47 0.58
CA VAL A 152 -15.13 6.26 0.00
C VAL A 152 -15.83 6.03 -1.35
N ASP A 153 -15.07 6.15 -2.43
CA ASP A 153 -15.54 5.93 -3.78
C ASP A 153 -14.84 4.71 -4.38
N VAL A 154 -15.61 3.76 -4.92
CA VAL A 154 -15.08 2.57 -5.57
C VAL A 154 -15.67 2.45 -6.97
N ASP A 155 -14.82 2.53 -7.99
CA ASP A 155 -15.21 2.46 -9.40
C ASP A 155 -14.49 1.32 -10.13
N GLY A 156 -15.24 0.58 -10.94
CA GLY A 156 -14.72 -0.48 -11.80
C GLY A 156 -14.23 -1.74 -11.05
N ALA A 157 -14.68 -1.95 -9.80
CA ALA A 157 -14.37 -3.17 -9.07
C ALA A 157 -14.98 -4.41 -9.76
N THR A 158 -14.20 -5.50 -9.81
CA THR A 158 -14.59 -6.76 -10.45
C THR A 158 -14.77 -7.92 -9.47
N ALA A 159 -14.64 -7.65 -8.16
CA ALA A 159 -14.81 -8.61 -7.06
C ALA A 159 -15.63 -7.98 -5.93
N GLU A 160 -15.63 -8.61 -4.76
CA GLU A 160 -16.37 -8.11 -3.59
C GLU A 160 -15.89 -6.72 -3.14
N VAL A 161 -16.85 -5.86 -2.78
CA VAL A 161 -16.58 -4.51 -2.28
C VAL A 161 -17.32 -4.28 -0.96
N ILE A 162 -16.58 -3.84 0.04
CA ILE A 162 -17.08 -3.34 1.32
C ILE A 162 -16.58 -1.91 1.46
N ALA A 163 -17.48 -0.93 1.36
CA ALA A 163 -17.14 0.49 1.53
C ALA A 163 -17.88 1.06 2.74
N LYS A 164 -17.16 1.73 3.64
CA LYS A 164 -17.69 2.27 4.89
C LYS A 164 -17.24 3.72 5.06
N SER A 165 -18.16 4.62 5.42
CA SER A 165 -17.85 5.96 5.89
C SER A 165 -18.70 6.26 7.14
N VAL A 166 -18.13 6.98 8.10
CA VAL A 166 -18.86 7.41 9.30
C VAL A 166 -19.41 8.81 9.09
N ASN A 167 -18.59 9.73 8.63
CA ASN A 167 -18.92 11.14 8.37
C ASN A 167 -18.46 11.50 6.96
N GLY A 168 -19.21 11.07 5.95
CA GLY A 168 -18.86 11.32 4.54
C GLY A 168 -20.04 11.13 3.61
#